data_941be91a03e8c86694bd639c915e1af2
#
_entry.id   941be91a03e8c86694bd639c915e1af2
#
_cell.length_a   1.000
_cell.length_b   1.000
_cell.length_c   1.000
_cell.angle_alpha   90.00
_cell.angle_beta   90.00
_cell.angle_gamma   90.00
#
_symmetry.space_group_name_H-M   'P 1'
#
loop_
_entity.id
_entity.type
_entity.pdbx_description
1 polymer ?
#
loop_
_entity_poly.entity_id
_entity_poly.type
_entity_poly.pdbx_seq_one_letter_code
_entity_poly.pdbx_strand_id
1 'polypeptide(L)'
;MESVPEYPTWSRSLRSSPRTGKPSTWRREAVYSPIQQKIASGKSPRVTKSGEISLFAGIARCADCGAAMTFNTKQYNRKTYYIYKCSRYAVHGKSTCSIHHIPASALEEAVLQNIRFNAQLLSENDEELIKKLIALGSRGQQCEIREARAKLNESVKRLEIVEGMAQKLFEERCTGNVPDSVFKKLMQNYDVEQANLNQIIAEKRNVLMEMENAAIDISAWAEEFKQYTNIDKLDRRIVTTLIDSVEVHESTKENGIVRQHITVNYKFVGQLSA
;
A
#
# COMPACT_ATOMS: atom_id res chain seq x y z
N MET A 1 -58.91 -4.47 1.22
CA MET A 1 -58.50 -5.77 1.82
C MET A 1 -57.55 -6.40 0.83
N GLU A 2 -56.28 -6.04 0.91
CA GLU A 2 -55.25 -6.62 0.07
C GLU A 2 -54.30 -7.42 0.96
N SER A 3 -54.12 -8.67 0.59
CA SER A 3 -53.42 -9.72 1.32
C SER A 3 -51.91 -9.52 1.23
N VAL A 4 -51.21 -9.58 2.38
CA VAL A 4 -49.79 -9.58 2.57
C VAL A 4 -49.23 -10.95 2.16
N PRO A 5 -48.12 -11.05 1.38
CA PRO A 5 -47.51 -12.34 1.08
C PRO A 5 -46.64 -12.83 2.24
N GLU A 6 -46.82 -14.09 2.62
CA GLU A 6 -46.06 -14.82 3.62
C GLU A 6 -44.66 -15.17 3.10
N TYR A 7 -43.62 -14.97 3.95
CA TYR A 7 -42.26 -15.43 3.72
C TYR A 7 -42.05 -16.86 4.23
N PRO A 8 -41.34 -17.74 3.50
CA PRO A 8 -41.09 -19.12 3.93
C PRO A 8 -40.03 -19.20 5.03
N THR A 9 -40.38 -19.89 6.10
CA THR A 9 -39.48 -20.26 7.20
C THR A 9 -38.49 -21.36 6.78
N TRP A 10 -37.19 -21.11 6.88
CA TRP A 10 -36.16 -22.12 6.68
C TRP A 10 -35.87 -22.88 7.97
N SER A 11 -36.36 -24.12 8.04
CA SER A 11 -36.02 -25.08 9.09
C SER A 11 -34.61 -25.68 8.83
N ARG A 12 -33.76 -25.64 9.86
CA ARG A 12 -32.49 -26.37 9.91
C ARG A 12 -32.70 -27.87 9.84
N SER A 13 -32.14 -28.54 8.86
CA SER A 13 -31.83 -29.97 8.95
C SER A 13 -30.35 -30.20 8.64
N LEU A 14 -29.61 -30.56 9.68
CA LEU A 14 -28.26 -31.08 9.62
C LEU A 14 -28.31 -32.49 8.98
N ARG A 15 -27.69 -32.68 7.83
CA ARG A 15 -27.26 -34.02 7.38
C ARG A 15 -25.83 -33.93 6.88
N SER A 16 -25.00 -34.69 7.58
CA SER A 16 -23.63 -35.03 7.23
C SER A 16 -23.57 -35.94 5.99
N SER A 17 -22.68 -35.66 5.06
CA SER A 17 -22.21 -36.60 4.05
C SER A 17 -20.79 -36.31 3.59
N PRO A 18 -20.02 -37.31 3.11
CA PRO A 18 -18.57 -37.40 3.34
C PRO A 18 -17.72 -36.72 2.25
N ARG A 19 -16.53 -36.36 2.69
CA ARG A 19 -15.47 -35.75 1.88
C ARG A 19 -14.91 -36.76 0.87
N THR A 20 -14.95 -36.43 -0.40
CA THR A 20 -13.99 -36.90 -1.40
C THR A 20 -13.77 -35.82 -2.43
N GLY A 21 -12.51 -35.58 -2.77
CA GLY A 21 -12.13 -34.83 -3.98
C GLY A 21 -11.64 -33.40 -3.74
N LYS A 22 -10.32 -33.22 -3.63
CA LYS A 22 -9.65 -31.92 -3.82
C LYS A 22 -9.77 -31.49 -5.27
N PRO A 23 -10.26 -30.28 -5.58
CA PRO A 23 -9.96 -29.65 -6.85
C PRO A 23 -8.78 -28.70 -6.70
N SER A 24 -7.95 -28.80 -7.71
CA SER A 24 -6.79 -28.02 -8.09
C SER A 24 -6.76 -26.53 -7.68
N THR A 25 -5.60 -26.16 -7.21
CA THR A 25 -5.06 -24.82 -6.96
C THR A 25 -5.32 -23.83 -8.09
N TRP A 26 -6.32 -22.98 -7.91
CA TRP A 26 -6.39 -21.71 -8.61
C TRP A 26 -5.72 -20.65 -7.73
N ARG A 27 -4.69 -20.00 -8.28
CA ARG A 27 -3.98 -18.91 -7.63
C ARG A 27 -4.95 -17.76 -7.32
N ARG A 28 -5.36 -17.66 -6.06
CA ARG A 28 -6.12 -16.52 -5.50
C ARG A 28 -5.25 -15.59 -4.66
N GLU A 29 -3.95 -15.59 -4.83
CA GLU A 29 -3.06 -14.90 -3.88
C GLU A 29 -2.76 -13.43 -4.22
N ALA A 30 -2.97 -12.96 -5.44
CA ALA A 30 -2.56 -11.62 -5.83
C ALA A 30 -3.57 -10.48 -5.59
N VAL A 31 -4.86 -10.80 -5.37
CA VAL A 31 -5.92 -9.75 -5.21
C VAL A 31 -6.34 -9.53 -3.75
N TYR A 32 -5.92 -10.38 -2.82
CA TYR A 32 -6.44 -10.39 -1.44
C TYR A 32 -5.62 -9.62 -0.40
N SER A 33 -4.40 -9.19 -0.70
CA SER A 33 -3.49 -8.62 0.29
C SER A 33 -3.98 -7.31 0.95
N PRO A 34 -4.46 -6.28 0.23
CA PRO A 34 -4.91 -5.04 0.88
C PRO A 34 -6.23 -5.18 1.63
N ILE A 35 -7.11 -6.08 1.19
CA ILE A 35 -8.41 -6.30 1.83
C ILE A 35 -8.23 -7.12 3.12
N GLN A 36 -7.36 -8.11 3.12
CA GLN A 36 -7.06 -8.91 4.32
C GLN A 36 -6.34 -8.10 5.39
N GLN A 37 -5.43 -7.18 5.04
CA GLN A 37 -4.81 -6.27 6.00
C GLN A 37 -5.84 -5.30 6.62
N LYS A 38 -6.82 -4.83 5.86
CA LYS A 38 -7.93 -4.01 6.37
C LYS A 38 -8.90 -4.82 7.24
N ILE A 39 -9.14 -6.08 6.94
CA ILE A 39 -9.96 -7.00 7.75
C ILE A 39 -9.23 -7.39 9.04
N ALA A 40 -7.92 -7.65 8.97
CA ALA A 40 -7.11 -7.98 10.15
C ALA A 40 -6.98 -6.81 11.14
N SER A 41 -7.10 -5.55 10.67
CA SER A 41 -7.13 -4.38 11.57
C SER A 41 -8.45 -4.20 12.35
N GLY A 42 -9.47 -5.02 12.09
CA GLY A 42 -10.70 -5.14 12.89
C GLY A 42 -11.58 -3.90 13.01
N LYS A 43 -11.33 -2.84 12.20
CA LYS A 43 -12.05 -1.56 12.31
C LYS A 43 -12.81 -1.25 11.02
N SER A 44 -14.01 -1.79 10.90
CA SER A 44 -14.96 -1.29 9.91
C SER A 44 -15.21 0.21 10.12
N PRO A 45 -15.21 1.02 9.06
CA PRO A 45 -15.51 2.45 9.18
C PRO A 45 -16.91 2.61 9.77
N ARG A 46 -17.04 3.47 10.77
CA ARG A 46 -18.34 3.71 11.41
C ARG A 46 -19.26 4.38 10.41
N VAL A 47 -20.46 3.82 10.29
CA VAL A 47 -21.55 4.37 9.49
C VAL A 47 -22.13 5.57 10.23
N THR A 48 -22.45 6.63 9.52
CA THR A 48 -23.14 7.81 10.07
C THR A 48 -24.57 7.43 10.49
N LYS A 49 -25.27 8.30 11.23
CA LYS A 49 -26.69 8.09 11.57
C LYS A 49 -27.61 7.97 10.33
N SER A 50 -27.17 8.50 9.18
CA SER A 50 -27.86 8.39 7.89
C SER A 50 -27.53 7.09 7.12
N GLY A 51 -26.73 6.19 7.68
CA GLY A 51 -26.34 4.94 7.00
C GLY A 51 -25.16 5.07 6.05
N GLU A 52 -24.59 6.26 5.89
CA GLU A 52 -23.48 6.53 4.98
C GLU A 52 -22.13 6.49 5.70
N ILE A 53 -21.08 6.08 5.00
CA ILE A 53 -19.72 6.16 5.50
C ILE A 53 -19.19 7.57 5.20
N SER A 54 -18.67 8.30 6.21
CA SER A 54 -18.11 9.63 5.99
C SER A 54 -16.93 9.61 5.04
N LEU A 55 -16.75 10.66 4.25
CA LEU A 55 -15.83 10.75 3.11
C LEU A 55 -14.39 10.34 3.50
N PHE A 56 -13.86 10.82 4.63
CA PHE A 56 -12.51 10.53 5.11
C PHE A 56 -12.45 9.48 6.23
N ALA A 57 -13.48 8.65 6.40
CA ALA A 57 -13.48 7.60 7.40
C ALA A 57 -12.32 6.60 7.17
N GLY A 58 -11.44 6.43 8.17
CA GLY A 58 -10.26 5.57 8.09
C GLY A 58 -9.06 6.17 7.35
N ILE A 59 -9.22 7.36 6.74
CA ILE A 59 -8.19 8.07 5.97
C ILE A 59 -7.69 9.29 6.77
N ALA A 60 -8.59 10.07 7.38
CA ALA A 60 -8.19 11.23 8.19
C ALA A 60 -7.53 10.80 9.50
N ARG A 61 -6.34 11.34 9.76
CA ARG A 61 -5.52 11.07 10.95
C ARG A 61 -5.11 12.37 11.64
N CYS A 62 -4.86 12.29 12.93
CA CYS A 62 -4.26 13.37 13.69
C CYS A 62 -2.75 13.38 13.43
N ALA A 63 -2.19 14.52 13.03
CA ALA A 63 -0.75 14.66 12.74
C ALA A 63 0.13 14.40 13.95
N ASP A 64 -0.30 14.82 15.16
CA ASP A 64 0.51 14.72 16.37
C ASP A 64 0.53 13.30 16.97
N CYS A 65 -0.62 12.62 16.99
CA CYS A 65 -0.72 11.32 17.68
C CYS A 65 -0.99 10.14 16.76
N GLY A 66 -1.13 10.35 15.46
CA GLY A 66 -1.43 9.31 14.44
C GLY A 66 -2.83 8.67 14.57
N ALA A 67 -3.63 9.06 15.58
CA ALA A 67 -4.94 8.45 15.81
C ALA A 67 -5.93 8.85 14.71
N ALA A 68 -6.88 7.95 14.41
CA ALA A 68 -7.93 8.25 13.44
C ALA A 68 -8.79 9.45 13.88
N MET A 69 -9.16 10.29 12.92
CA MET A 69 -10.15 11.34 13.12
C MET A 69 -11.54 10.75 13.01
N THR A 70 -12.39 11.01 14.00
CA THR A 70 -13.77 10.55 14.02
C THR A 70 -14.71 11.64 13.51
N PHE A 71 -15.64 11.25 12.66
CA PHE A 71 -16.69 12.12 12.15
C PHE A 71 -17.77 12.31 13.24
N ASN A 72 -18.06 13.56 13.59
CA ASN A 72 -19.01 13.92 14.64
C ASN A 72 -19.95 15.00 14.15
N THR A 73 -21.18 14.96 14.68
CA THR A 73 -22.20 15.98 14.46
C THR A 73 -22.27 16.88 15.68
N LYS A 74 -22.18 18.18 15.49
CA LYS A 74 -22.33 19.19 16.52
C LYS A 74 -23.52 20.08 16.21
N GLN A 75 -24.42 20.26 17.15
CA GLN A 75 -25.53 21.21 17.03
C GLN A 75 -25.20 22.50 17.77
N TYR A 76 -25.36 23.61 17.10
CA TYR A 76 -25.21 24.94 17.67
C TYR A 76 -26.19 25.92 16.99
N ASN A 77 -26.92 26.69 17.76
CA ASN A 77 -27.95 27.63 17.27
C ASN A 77 -28.91 27.02 16.24
N ARG A 78 -29.47 25.85 16.55
CA ARG A 78 -30.36 25.05 15.66
C ARG A 78 -29.74 24.65 14.30
N LYS A 79 -28.45 24.89 14.10
CA LYS A 79 -27.70 24.44 12.90
C LYS A 79 -26.86 23.21 13.26
N THR A 80 -26.81 22.31 12.32
CA THR A 80 -25.99 21.07 12.43
C THR A 80 -24.66 21.30 11.71
N TYR A 81 -23.58 21.07 12.43
CA TYR A 81 -22.22 21.15 11.90
C TYR A 81 -21.58 19.75 11.93
N TYR A 82 -20.86 19.42 10.87
CA TYR A 82 -20.12 18.19 10.76
C TYR A 82 -18.65 18.47 10.95
N ILE A 83 -17.98 17.73 11.85
CA ILE A 83 -16.58 17.92 12.18
C ILE A 83 -15.83 16.59 12.24
N TYR A 84 -14.57 16.59 11.85
CA TYR A 84 -13.64 15.54 12.19
C TYR A 84 -12.89 15.91 13.46
N LYS A 85 -12.76 14.98 14.41
CA LYS A 85 -12.11 15.20 15.71
C LYS A 85 -11.18 14.04 16.02
N CYS A 86 -10.00 14.33 16.58
CA CYS A 86 -9.05 13.32 17.04
C CYS A 86 -9.72 12.35 18.03
N SER A 87 -9.68 11.05 17.72
CA SER A 87 -10.31 10.03 18.55
C SER A 87 -9.62 9.90 19.92
N ARG A 88 -8.30 10.02 19.97
CA ARG A 88 -7.52 9.92 21.20
C ARG A 88 -7.83 11.08 22.14
N TYR A 89 -7.86 12.31 21.63
CA TYR A 89 -8.30 13.46 22.40
C TYR A 89 -9.76 13.32 22.87
N ALA A 90 -10.64 12.77 22.03
CA ALA A 90 -12.05 12.60 22.37
C ALA A 90 -12.29 11.64 23.55
N VAL A 91 -11.40 10.64 23.73
CA VAL A 91 -11.50 9.62 24.79
C VAL A 91 -10.70 10.01 26.03
N HIS A 92 -9.47 10.51 25.85
CA HIS A 92 -8.51 10.69 26.95
C HIS A 92 -8.21 12.17 27.28
N GLY A 93 -8.72 13.11 26.48
CA GLY A 93 -8.52 14.54 26.71
C GLY A 93 -7.09 15.04 26.46
N LYS A 94 -6.73 16.16 27.12
CA LYS A 94 -5.45 16.86 26.91
C LYS A 94 -4.21 16.08 27.36
N SER A 95 -4.37 15.04 28.16
CA SER A 95 -3.24 14.23 28.65
C SER A 95 -2.55 13.43 27.54
N THR A 96 -3.23 13.18 26.42
CA THR A 96 -2.74 12.29 25.34
C THR A 96 -2.61 12.96 23.99
N CYS A 97 -3.31 14.08 23.75
CA CYS A 97 -3.22 14.85 22.52
C CYS A 97 -3.81 16.24 22.71
N SER A 98 -3.40 17.22 21.90
CA SER A 98 -4.02 18.53 21.85
C SER A 98 -5.36 18.51 21.10
N ILE A 99 -6.05 19.65 21.06
CA ILE A 99 -7.37 19.74 20.40
C ILE A 99 -7.21 19.79 18.89
N HIS A 100 -7.42 18.64 18.25
CA HIS A 100 -7.47 18.56 16.77
C HIS A 100 -8.91 18.36 16.33
N HIS A 101 -9.47 19.35 15.66
CA HIS A 101 -10.75 19.23 14.97
C HIS A 101 -10.78 20.14 13.76
N ILE A 102 -11.50 19.71 12.73
CA ILE A 102 -11.68 20.45 11.48
C ILE A 102 -13.13 20.30 11.00
N PRO A 103 -13.79 21.35 10.50
CA PRO A 103 -15.05 21.23 9.81
C PRO A 103 -14.94 20.29 8.62
N ALA A 104 -15.95 19.42 8.40
CA ALA A 104 -15.91 18.47 7.29
C ALA A 104 -15.82 19.17 5.94
N SER A 105 -16.58 20.26 5.74
CA SER A 105 -16.54 21.06 4.53
C SER A 105 -15.16 21.69 4.26
N ALA A 106 -14.49 22.16 5.31
CA ALA A 106 -13.14 22.75 5.16
C ALA A 106 -12.10 21.69 4.76
N LEU A 107 -12.20 20.47 5.32
CA LEU A 107 -11.34 19.35 4.96
C LEU A 107 -11.60 18.91 3.52
N GLU A 108 -12.87 18.80 3.12
CA GLU A 108 -13.29 18.44 1.76
C GLU A 108 -12.74 19.46 0.73
N GLU A 109 -12.92 20.74 1.00
CA GLU A 109 -12.44 21.82 0.13
C GLU A 109 -10.91 21.82 0.01
N ALA A 110 -10.19 21.71 1.12
CA ALA A 110 -8.74 21.71 1.12
C ALA A 110 -8.17 20.51 0.36
N VAL A 111 -8.74 19.31 0.53
CA VAL A 111 -8.32 18.10 -0.18
C VAL A 111 -8.69 18.21 -1.67
N LEU A 112 -9.87 18.74 -2.01
CA LEU A 112 -10.28 18.96 -3.39
C LEU A 112 -9.32 19.89 -4.13
N GLN A 113 -8.98 21.02 -3.51
CA GLN A 113 -8.04 21.99 -4.10
C GLN A 113 -6.64 21.36 -4.24
N ASN A 114 -6.18 20.60 -3.27
CA ASN A 114 -4.90 19.92 -3.33
C ASN A 114 -4.84 18.88 -4.47
N ILE A 115 -5.92 18.11 -4.67
CA ILE A 115 -6.01 17.15 -5.79
C ILE A 115 -5.97 17.89 -7.13
N ARG A 116 -6.79 18.94 -7.31
CA ARG A 116 -6.83 19.72 -8.54
C ARG A 116 -5.47 20.32 -8.88
N PHE A 117 -4.83 20.94 -7.90
CA PHE A 117 -3.51 21.55 -8.07
C PHE A 117 -2.46 20.53 -8.52
N ASN A 118 -2.39 19.39 -7.82
CA ASN A 118 -1.42 18.34 -8.18
C ASN A 118 -1.76 17.66 -9.52
N ALA A 119 -3.05 17.49 -9.85
CA ALA A 119 -3.47 16.95 -11.14
C ALA A 119 -3.08 17.90 -12.30
N GLN A 120 -3.22 19.20 -12.10
CA GLN A 120 -2.78 20.20 -13.07
C GLN A 120 -1.26 20.18 -13.25
N LEU A 121 -0.49 20.14 -12.16
CA LEU A 121 0.97 20.02 -12.23
C LEU A 121 1.43 18.77 -12.98
N LEU A 122 0.77 17.64 -12.76
CA LEU A 122 1.05 16.39 -13.47
C LEU A 122 0.68 16.48 -14.96
N SER A 123 -0.36 17.20 -15.31
CA SER A 123 -0.79 17.39 -16.70
C SER A 123 0.13 18.35 -17.49
N GLU A 124 0.71 19.34 -16.83
CA GLU A 124 1.62 20.33 -17.45
C GLU A 124 3.08 19.83 -17.59
N ASN A 125 3.52 18.93 -16.71
CA ASN A 125 4.93 18.48 -16.61
C ASN A 125 5.07 16.95 -16.67
N ASP A 126 4.44 16.33 -17.63
CA ASP A 126 4.17 14.90 -17.74
C ASP A 126 5.34 13.97 -17.41
N GLU A 127 6.40 13.98 -18.22
CA GLU A 127 7.46 12.98 -18.10
C GLU A 127 8.47 13.29 -16.99
N GLU A 128 8.80 14.56 -16.82
CA GLU A 128 9.86 14.94 -15.87
C GLU A 128 9.37 14.82 -14.43
N LEU A 129 8.11 15.19 -14.18
CA LEU A 129 7.53 15.06 -12.85
C LEU A 129 7.27 13.60 -12.47
N ILE A 130 6.80 12.76 -13.39
CA ILE A 130 6.66 11.33 -13.18
C ILE A 130 8.01 10.70 -12.87
N LYS A 131 9.07 11.03 -13.61
CA LYS A 131 10.44 10.58 -13.32
C LYS A 131 10.89 11.01 -11.92
N LYS A 132 10.60 12.27 -11.52
CA LYS A 132 10.89 12.76 -10.16
C LYS A 132 10.09 12.02 -9.09
N LEU A 133 8.81 11.71 -9.32
CA LEU A 133 7.96 10.96 -8.40
C LEU A 133 8.47 9.52 -8.20
N ILE A 134 8.80 8.85 -9.30
CA ILE A 134 9.44 7.53 -9.24
C ILE A 134 10.77 7.60 -8.46
N ALA A 135 11.58 8.62 -8.73
CA ALA A 135 12.85 8.83 -8.04
C ALA A 135 12.67 9.18 -6.55
N LEU A 136 11.62 9.92 -6.17
CA LEU A 136 11.30 10.23 -4.77
C LEU A 136 10.74 9.02 -4.03
N GLY A 137 9.82 8.28 -4.63
CA GLY A 137 9.30 7.03 -4.10
C GLY A 137 10.39 5.96 -3.93
N SER A 138 11.42 6.00 -4.77
CA SER A 138 12.56 5.07 -4.76
C SER A 138 13.81 5.58 -4.03
N ARG A 139 13.83 6.81 -3.47
CA ARG A 139 15.05 7.37 -2.85
C ARG A 139 15.68 6.49 -1.78
N GLY A 140 14.88 5.88 -0.92
CA GLY A 140 15.34 4.87 0.04
C GLY A 140 15.74 3.54 -0.61
N GLN A 141 15.17 3.22 -1.76
CA GLN A 141 15.32 1.95 -2.46
C GLN A 141 16.42 1.98 -3.54
N GLN A 142 16.87 3.15 -4.00
CA GLN A 142 17.90 3.22 -5.05
C GLN A 142 19.23 2.61 -4.63
N CYS A 143 19.62 2.73 -3.36
CA CYS A 143 20.78 2.05 -2.81
C CYS A 143 20.56 0.54 -2.84
N GLU A 144 19.40 0.10 -2.38
CA GLU A 144 19.01 -1.31 -2.36
C GLU A 144 18.92 -1.94 -3.76
N ILE A 145 18.38 -1.20 -4.75
CA ILE A 145 18.36 -1.60 -6.17
C ILE A 145 19.78 -1.80 -6.69
N ARG A 146 20.67 -0.85 -6.40
CA ARG A 146 22.07 -0.93 -6.85
C ARG A 146 22.78 -2.12 -6.22
N GLU A 147 22.60 -2.32 -4.93
CA GLU A 147 23.17 -3.46 -4.20
C GLU A 147 22.60 -4.79 -4.71
N ALA A 148 21.28 -4.87 -4.92
CA ALA A 148 20.63 -6.05 -5.46
C ALA A 148 21.14 -6.40 -6.86
N ARG A 149 21.31 -5.40 -7.76
CA ARG A 149 21.87 -5.60 -9.10
C ARG A 149 23.33 -6.02 -9.05
N ALA A 150 24.13 -5.39 -8.19
CA ALA A 150 25.54 -5.73 -8.03
C ALA A 150 25.70 -7.19 -7.54
N LYS A 151 24.91 -7.56 -6.52
CA LYS A 151 24.94 -8.92 -5.96
C LYS A 151 24.43 -9.97 -6.94
N LEU A 152 23.38 -9.64 -7.70
CA LEU A 152 22.88 -10.51 -8.77
C LEU A 152 23.97 -10.79 -9.81
N ASN A 153 24.62 -9.73 -10.32
CA ASN A 153 25.67 -9.87 -11.32
C ASN A 153 26.90 -10.65 -10.80
N GLU A 154 27.29 -10.41 -9.54
CA GLU A 154 28.34 -11.17 -8.88
C GLU A 154 28.00 -12.65 -8.78
N SER A 155 26.79 -12.96 -8.32
CA SER A 155 26.33 -14.34 -8.14
C SER A 155 26.18 -15.08 -9.46
N VAL A 156 25.70 -14.45 -10.52
CA VAL A 156 25.62 -15.04 -11.87
C VAL A 156 27.01 -15.37 -12.40
N LYS A 157 27.97 -14.43 -12.33
CA LYS A 157 29.36 -14.67 -12.76
C LYS A 157 30.03 -15.80 -11.97
N ARG A 158 29.78 -15.85 -10.65
CA ARG A 158 30.30 -16.93 -9.80
C ARG A 158 29.72 -18.29 -10.17
N LEU A 159 28.42 -18.33 -10.47
CA LEU A 159 27.75 -19.55 -10.92
C LEU A 159 28.37 -20.10 -12.20
N GLU A 160 28.60 -19.25 -13.22
CA GLU A 160 29.25 -19.62 -14.46
C GLU A 160 30.67 -20.21 -14.22
N ILE A 161 31.42 -19.62 -13.28
CA ILE A 161 32.76 -20.13 -12.90
C ILE A 161 32.65 -21.51 -12.24
N VAL A 162 31.71 -21.69 -11.30
CA VAL A 162 31.51 -22.96 -10.58
C VAL A 162 31.09 -24.06 -11.56
N GLU A 163 30.17 -23.75 -12.49
CA GLU A 163 29.76 -24.68 -13.56
C GLU A 163 30.94 -25.09 -14.45
N GLY A 164 31.74 -24.12 -14.86
CA GLY A 164 32.98 -24.42 -15.63
C GLY A 164 34.00 -25.26 -14.87
N MET A 165 34.12 -25.04 -13.53
CA MET A 165 35.00 -25.87 -12.68
C MET A 165 34.46 -27.30 -12.53
N ALA A 166 33.14 -27.45 -12.35
CA ALA A 166 32.49 -28.75 -12.26
C ALA A 166 32.64 -29.55 -13.55
N GLN A 167 32.49 -28.89 -14.71
CA GLN A 167 32.71 -29.51 -16.01
C GLN A 167 34.16 -29.99 -16.18
N LYS A 168 35.15 -29.14 -15.90
CA LYS A 168 36.57 -29.51 -15.97
C LYS A 168 36.92 -30.66 -15.04
N LEU A 169 36.38 -30.66 -13.81
CA LEU A 169 36.57 -31.74 -12.86
C LEU A 169 36.02 -33.08 -13.41
N PHE A 170 34.88 -33.02 -14.08
CA PHE A 170 34.29 -34.20 -14.72
C PHE A 170 35.16 -34.71 -15.87
N GLU A 171 35.68 -33.83 -16.73
CA GLU A 171 36.62 -34.17 -17.82
C GLU A 171 37.89 -34.84 -17.28
N GLU A 172 38.54 -34.28 -16.26
CA GLU A 172 39.70 -34.85 -15.59
C GLU A 172 39.44 -36.17 -14.92
N ARG A 173 38.22 -36.38 -14.42
CA ARG A 173 37.78 -37.69 -13.90
C ARG A 173 37.70 -38.74 -15.01
N CYS A 174 37.18 -38.38 -16.20
CA CYS A 174 37.08 -39.28 -17.34
C CYS A 174 38.47 -39.70 -17.86
N THR A 175 39.49 -38.85 -17.74
CA THR A 175 40.89 -39.16 -18.09
C THR A 175 41.65 -39.96 -17.04
N GLY A 176 41.03 -40.19 -15.87
CA GLY A 176 41.63 -40.98 -14.79
C GLY A 176 42.57 -40.18 -13.87
N ASN A 177 42.70 -38.87 -14.05
CA ASN A 177 43.59 -38.00 -13.29
C ASN A 177 43.12 -37.70 -11.87
N VAL A 178 41.84 -37.91 -11.56
CA VAL A 178 41.22 -37.55 -10.27
C VAL A 178 40.70 -38.80 -9.53
N PRO A 179 41.15 -39.08 -8.30
CA PRO A 179 40.63 -40.17 -7.49
C PRO A 179 39.13 -40.00 -7.15
N ASP A 180 38.38 -41.09 -7.05
CA ASP A 180 36.95 -41.10 -6.76
C ASP A 180 36.54 -40.34 -5.51
N SER A 181 37.31 -40.47 -4.45
CA SER A 181 37.03 -39.81 -3.17
C SER A 181 37.14 -38.28 -3.28
N VAL A 182 38.10 -37.80 -4.02
CA VAL A 182 38.35 -36.38 -4.27
C VAL A 182 37.25 -35.82 -5.20
N PHE A 183 36.92 -36.55 -6.27
CA PHE A 183 35.88 -36.17 -7.22
C PHE A 183 34.51 -36.00 -6.50
N LYS A 184 34.10 -37.00 -5.72
CA LYS A 184 32.82 -36.95 -4.99
C LYS A 184 32.76 -35.76 -4.03
N LYS A 185 33.84 -35.52 -3.28
CA LYS A 185 33.88 -34.40 -2.31
C LYS A 185 33.83 -33.04 -3.01
N LEU A 186 34.54 -32.86 -4.11
CA LEU A 186 34.54 -31.59 -4.85
C LEU A 186 33.20 -31.34 -5.55
N MET A 187 32.62 -32.38 -6.19
CA MET A 187 31.30 -32.26 -6.81
C MET A 187 30.23 -31.88 -5.79
N GLN A 188 30.22 -32.52 -4.63
CA GLN A 188 29.29 -32.17 -3.56
C GLN A 188 29.42 -30.70 -3.10
N ASN A 189 30.67 -30.18 -3.04
CA ASN A 189 30.89 -28.77 -2.71
C ASN A 189 30.35 -27.85 -3.80
N TYR A 190 30.58 -28.19 -5.08
CA TYR A 190 30.02 -27.40 -6.20
C TYR A 190 28.51 -27.44 -6.24
N ASP A 191 27.89 -28.58 -5.99
CA ASP A 191 26.42 -28.71 -5.92
C ASP A 191 25.83 -27.82 -4.82
N VAL A 192 26.44 -27.80 -3.63
CA VAL A 192 26.01 -26.92 -2.52
C VAL A 192 26.21 -25.45 -2.87
N GLU A 193 27.35 -25.09 -3.49
CA GLU A 193 27.61 -23.70 -3.89
C GLU A 193 26.63 -23.26 -4.97
N GLN A 194 26.35 -24.09 -5.99
CA GLN A 194 25.37 -23.82 -7.03
C GLN A 194 23.95 -23.60 -6.45
N ALA A 195 23.54 -24.48 -5.52
CA ALA A 195 22.24 -24.33 -4.87
C ALA A 195 22.12 -22.99 -4.13
N ASN A 196 23.14 -22.61 -3.37
CA ASN A 196 23.18 -21.32 -2.66
C ASN A 196 23.17 -20.11 -3.62
N LEU A 197 23.97 -20.16 -4.70
CA LEU A 197 24.00 -19.09 -5.70
C LEU A 197 22.68 -18.95 -6.42
N ASN A 198 22.04 -20.04 -6.80
CA ASN A 198 20.71 -20.03 -7.43
C ASN A 198 19.64 -19.44 -6.52
N GLN A 199 19.69 -19.72 -5.21
CA GLN A 199 18.79 -19.10 -4.24
C GLN A 199 19.00 -17.59 -4.17
N ILE A 200 20.25 -17.11 -4.05
CA ILE A 200 20.56 -15.68 -4.01
C ILE A 200 20.11 -14.99 -5.30
N ILE A 201 20.34 -15.60 -6.46
CA ILE A 201 19.90 -15.10 -7.77
C ILE A 201 18.37 -14.95 -7.81
N ALA A 202 17.64 -15.96 -7.36
CA ALA A 202 16.18 -15.92 -7.32
C ALA A 202 15.65 -14.83 -6.39
N GLU A 203 16.21 -14.70 -5.19
CA GLU A 203 15.85 -13.66 -4.22
C GLU A 203 16.09 -12.25 -4.78
N LYS A 204 17.26 -12.01 -5.38
CA LYS A 204 17.59 -10.68 -5.92
C LYS A 204 16.78 -10.33 -7.18
N ARG A 205 16.45 -11.32 -8.02
CA ARG A 205 15.52 -11.13 -9.14
C ARG A 205 14.11 -10.75 -8.66
N ASN A 206 13.61 -11.41 -7.63
CA ASN A 206 12.29 -11.08 -7.06
C ASN A 206 12.24 -9.65 -6.51
N VAL A 207 13.26 -9.23 -5.75
CA VAL A 207 13.36 -7.85 -5.26
C VAL A 207 13.34 -6.84 -6.40
N LEU A 208 14.13 -7.05 -7.47
CA LEU A 208 14.17 -6.14 -8.62
C LEU A 208 12.81 -6.11 -9.36
N MET A 209 12.16 -7.25 -9.53
CA MET A 209 10.84 -7.34 -10.16
C MET A 209 9.75 -6.62 -9.36
N GLU A 210 9.76 -6.73 -8.03
CA GLU A 210 8.84 -5.99 -7.15
C GLU A 210 9.01 -4.48 -7.29
N MET A 211 10.26 -4.01 -7.40
CA MET A 211 10.57 -2.59 -7.60
C MET A 211 10.17 -2.08 -8.99
N GLU A 212 10.35 -2.89 -10.04
CA GLU A 212 9.87 -2.56 -11.39
C GLU A 212 8.34 -2.47 -11.44
N ASN A 213 7.64 -3.40 -10.80
CA ASN A 213 6.19 -3.36 -10.68
C ASN A 213 5.71 -2.10 -9.94
N ALA A 214 6.38 -1.73 -8.85
CA ALA A 214 6.06 -0.50 -8.13
C ALA A 214 6.23 0.76 -9.01
N ALA A 215 7.22 0.82 -9.89
CA ALA A 215 7.40 1.93 -10.82
C ALA A 215 6.28 1.98 -11.88
N ILE A 216 5.81 0.81 -12.36
CA ILE A 216 4.67 0.71 -13.28
C ILE A 216 3.39 1.18 -12.59
N ASP A 217 3.18 0.78 -11.34
CA ASP A 217 2.02 1.20 -10.54
C ASP A 217 1.98 2.71 -10.33
N ILE A 218 3.13 3.35 -10.07
CA ILE A 218 3.25 4.82 -9.95
C ILE A 218 2.89 5.51 -11.26
N SER A 219 3.35 4.99 -12.39
CA SER A 219 3.05 5.57 -13.71
C SER A 219 1.56 5.44 -14.04
N ALA A 220 0.96 4.28 -13.82
CA ALA A 220 -0.47 4.06 -14.03
C ALA A 220 -1.33 4.94 -13.10
N TRP A 221 -0.92 5.09 -11.85
CA TRP A 221 -1.58 5.99 -10.90
C TRP A 221 -1.48 7.45 -11.34
N ALA A 222 -0.33 7.89 -11.85
CA ALA A 222 -0.15 9.26 -12.33
C ALA A 222 -1.06 9.57 -13.52
N GLU A 223 -1.21 8.63 -14.47
CA GLU A 223 -2.14 8.78 -15.59
C GLU A 223 -3.60 8.85 -15.14
N GLU A 224 -4.00 7.98 -14.18
CA GLU A 224 -5.33 8.07 -13.59
C GLU A 224 -5.53 9.41 -12.85
N PHE A 225 -4.50 9.89 -12.16
CA PHE A 225 -4.58 11.13 -11.38
C PHE A 225 -4.82 12.38 -12.24
N LYS A 226 -4.26 12.46 -13.45
CA LYS A 226 -4.47 13.57 -14.38
C LYS A 226 -5.95 13.81 -14.75
N GLN A 227 -6.78 12.77 -14.70
CA GLN A 227 -8.21 12.88 -15.00
C GLN A 227 -8.96 13.76 -14.00
N TYR A 228 -8.38 14.00 -12.81
CA TYR A 228 -9.02 14.72 -11.71
C TYR A 228 -8.74 16.23 -11.70
N THR A 229 -8.21 16.80 -12.80
CA THR A 229 -7.94 18.24 -12.92
C THR A 229 -9.20 19.10 -12.73
N ASN A 230 -10.35 18.67 -13.24
CA ASN A 230 -11.60 19.43 -13.28
C ASN A 230 -12.74 18.76 -12.45
N ILE A 231 -12.41 18.07 -11.35
CA ILE A 231 -13.45 17.51 -10.49
C ILE A 231 -14.15 18.60 -9.68
N ASP A 232 -15.48 18.62 -9.66
CA ASP A 232 -16.26 19.60 -8.91
C ASP A 232 -16.51 19.19 -7.47
N LYS A 233 -16.57 17.89 -7.21
CA LYS A 233 -16.90 17.32 -5.90
C LYS A 233 -16.13 16.06 -5.63
N LEU A 234 -15.67 15.90 -4.38
CA LEU A 234 -15.07 14.65 -3.92
C LEU A 234 -16.15 13.60 -3.64
N ASP A 235 -15.89 12.38 -4.07
CA ASP A 235 -16.58 11.21 -3.60
C ASP A 235 -15.61 10.28 -2.82
N ARG A 236 -16.19 9.32 -2.11
CA ARG A 236 -15.38 8.40 -1.32
C ARG A 236 -14.50 7.51 -2.20
N ARG A 237 -14.94 7.19 -3.42
CA ARG A 237 -14.17 6.38 -4.37
C ARG A 237 -12.90 7.11 -4.77
N ILE A 238 -12.99 8.37 -5.19
CA ILE A 238 -11.85 9.21 -5.53
C ILE A 238 -10.86 9.27 -4.36
N VAL A 239 -11.34 9.60 -3.16
CA VAL A 239 -10.51 9.69 -1.96
C VAL A 239 -9.81 8.37 -1.65
N THR A 240 -10.52 7.24 -1.71
CA THR A 240 -9.93 5.92 -1.42
C THR A 240 -9.02 5.40 -2.52
N THR A 241 -9.18 5.84 -3.76
CA THR A 241 -8.29 5.48 -4.88
C THR A 241 -6.98 6.25 -4.81
N LEU A 242 -7.04 7.56 -4.60
CA LEU A 242 -5.88 8.44 -4.71
C LEU A 242 -5.09 8.60 -3.41
N ILE A 243 -5.78 8.65 -2.26
CA ILE A 243 -5.21 9.06 -0.99
C ILE A 243 -4.99 7.85 -0.07
N ASP A 244 -3.81 7.79 0.54
CA ASP A 244 -3.51 6.85 1.63
C ASP A 244 -3.96 7.41 2.97
N SER A 245 -3.54 8.64 3.30
CA SER A 245 -3.92 9.31 4.53
C SER A 245 -3.96 10.83 4.39
N VAL A 246 -4.79 11.47 5.22
CA VAL A 246 -4.85 12.93 5.36
C VAL A 246 -4.55 13.26 6.82
N GLU A 247 -3.46 13.95 7.06
CA GLU A 247 -3.04 14.36 8.39
C GLU A 247 -3.52 15.76 8.70
N VAL A 248 -4.23 15.89 9.82
CA VAL A 248 -4.77 17.17 10.28
C VAL A 248 -3.94 17.64 11.48
N HIS A 249 -3.26 18.77 11.30
CA HIS A 249 -2.44 19.41 12.34
C HIS A 249 -3.30 20.22 13.31
N GLU A 250 -2.70 20.66 14.41
CA GLU A 250 -3.35 21.58 15.35
C GLU A 250 -3.62 22.93 14.65
N SER A 251 -4.76 23.53 14.96
CA SER A 251 -5.08 24.86 14.45
C SER A 251 -4.35 25.93 15.26
N THR A 252 -3.70 26.85 14.59
CA THR A 252 -3.06 28.02 15.18
C THR A 252 -3.93 29.26 14.95
N LYS A 253 -3.90 30.20 15.89
CA LYS A 253 -4.61 31.47 15.75
C LYS A 253 -3.59 32.60 15.71
N GLU A 254 -3.44 33.21 14.53
CA GLU A 254 -2.54 34.35 14.32
C GLU A 254 -3.35 35.55 13.83
N ASN A 255 -3.22 36.67 14.51
CA ASN A 255 -3.91 37.93 14.17
C ASN A 255 -5.43 37.80 14.01
N GLY A 256 -6.07 36.95 14.84
CA GLY A 256 -7.51 36.69 14.77
C GLY A 256 -7.94 35.67 13.70
N ILE A 257 -7.05 35.28 12.80
CA ILE A 257 -7.29 34.31 11.73
C ILE A 257 -6.89 32.92 12.24
N VAL A 258 -7.81 31.94 12.08
CA VAL A 258 -7.51 30.52 12.39
C VAL A 258 -6.88 29.91 11.14
N ARG A 259 -5.67 29.40 11.29
CA ARG A 259 -4.96 28.64 10.27
C ARG A 259 -4.82 27.19 10.73
N GLN A 260 -4.98 26.25 9.81
CA GLN A 260 -4.79 24.83 10.07
C GLN A 260 -4.08 24.20 8.89
N HIS A 261 -2.98 23.52 9.18
CA HIS A 261 -2.23 22.81 8.17
C HIS A 261 -2.81 21.41 7.98
N ILE A 262 -2.85 20.96 6.71
CA ILE A 262 -3.33 19.64 6.29
C ILE A 262 -2.27 19.04 5.39
N THR A 263 -1.82 17.84 5.69
CA THR A 263 -0.90 17.07 4.85
C THR A 263 -1.68 15.96 4.15
N VAL A 264 -1.63 15.92 2.83
CA VAL A 264 -2.25 14.87 2.03
C VAL A 264 -1.18 13.91 1.56
N ASN A 265 -1.26 12.67 2.01
CA ASN A 265 -0.37 11.59 1.59
C ASN A 265 -1.08 10.77 0.51
N TYR A 266 -0.54 10.81 -0.70
CA TYR A 266 -1.07 10.05 -1.83
C TYR A 266 -0.53 8.62 -1.84
N LYS A 267 -1.30 7.70 -2.39
CA LYS A 267 -0.84 6.32 -2.59
C LYS A 267 0.35 6.31 -3.54
N PHE A 268 1.27 5.39 -3.31
CA PHE A 268 2.50 5.16 -4.08
C PHE A 268 3.57 6.25 -3.98
N VAL A 269 3.19 7.52 -3.85
CA VAL A 269 4.14 8.65 -3.92
C VAL A 269 4.25 9.46 -2.62
N GLY A 270 3.36 9.22 -1.65
CA GLY A 270 3.36 9.97 -0.38
C GLY A 270 2.92 11.42 -0.54
N GLN A 271 3.61 12.35 0.10
CA GLN A 271 3.32 13.77 0.02
C GLN A 271 3.90 14.37 -1.28
N LEU A 272 3.03 14.96 -2.09
CA LEU A 272 3.45 15.79 -3.21
C LEU A 272 3.73 17.21 -2.68
N SER A 273 5.02 17.55 -2.59
CA SER A 273 5.47 18.90 -2.26
C SER A 273 5.71 19.65 -3.57
N ALA A 274 4.99 20.74 -3.76
CA ALA A 274 5.25 21.68 -4.84
C ALA A 274 6.50 22.50 -4.53
#